data_3a0cabb8f189e6b6783c6291ceb626c9
#
_entry.id   3a0cabb8f189e6b6783c6291ceb626c9
#
_cell.length_a   1.000
_cell.length_b   1.000
_cell.length_c   1.000
_cell.angle_alpha   90.00
_cell.angle_beta   90.00
_cell.angle_gamma   90.00
#
_symmetry.space_group_name_H-M   'P 1'
#
loop_
_entity.id
_entity.type
_entity.pdbx_description
1 polymer ?
#
loop_
_entity_poly.entity_id
_entity_poly.type
_entity_poly.pdbx_seq_one_letter_code
_entity_poly.pdbx_strand_id
1 'polypeptide(L)' 'MPLANIKVIEGVFSDAEKQQMIEKVTDTMVEIEGEAMRPVTWVRVQELASGEWGIGGQAMTTSDVKSLTAG' A
#
# COMPACT_ATOMS: atom_id res chain seq x y z
N MET A 1 -10.76 -12.52 -11.36
CA MET A 1 -10.10 -11.20 -11.41
C MET A 1 -9.81 -10.71 -10.01
N PRO A 2 -8.57 -10.99 -9.45
CA PRO A 2 -8.27 -10.58 -8.09
C PRO A 2 -7.94 -9.09 -8.00
N LEU A 3 -8.26 -8.48 -6.85
CA LEU A 3 -7.90 -7.11 -6.52
C LEU A 3 -7.26 -7.07 -5.14
N ALA A 4 -6.00 -6.66 -5.07
CA ALA A 4 -5.33 -6.37 -3.82
C ALA A 4 -5.40 -4.86 -3.57
N ASN A 5 -5.88 -4.47 -2.39
CA ASN A 5 -6.03 -3.06 -2.04
C ASN A 5 -5.09 -2.73 -0.88
N ILE A 6 -4.14 -1.84 -1.14
CA ILE A 6 -3.14 -1.41 -0.16
C ILE A 6 -3.50 -0.01 0.29
N LYS A 7 -3.74 0.17 1.58
CA LYS A 7 -4.04 1.48 2.15
C LYS A 7 -2.84 1.97 2.93
N VAL A 8 -2.41 3.18 2.65
CA VAL A 8 -1.28 3.81 3.32
C VAL A 8 -1.66 5.23 3.72
N ILE A 9 -0.95 5.77 4.70
CA ILE A 9 -1.16 7.17 5.07
C ILE A 9 -0.41 8.06 4.09
N GLU A 10 -1.01 9.19 3.72
CA GLU A 10 -0.39 10.12 2.76
C GLU A 10 0.96 10.64 3.24
N GLY A 11 1.85 10.91 2.30
CA GLY A 11 3.13 11.57 2.57
C GLY A 11 4.22 10.68 3.16
N VAL A 12 3.97 9.38 3.39
CA VAL A 12 4.97 8.47 3.95
C VAL A 12 5.80 7.80 2.85
N PHE A 13 5.15 7.38 1.78
CA PHE A 13 5.82 6.66 0.69
C PHE A 13 5.93 7.54 -0.55
N SER A 14 7.09 7.45 -1.22
CA SER A 14 7.31 8.12 -2.50
C SER A 14 6.50 7.44 -3.61
N ASP A 15 6.37 8.11 -4.75
CA ASP A 15 5.73 7.52 -5.93
C ASP A 15 6.46 6.27 -6.38
N ALA A 16 7.80 6.27 -6.32
CA ALA A 16 8.61 5.12 -6.67
C ALA A 16 8.36 3.93 -5.73
N GLU A 17 8.20 4.19 -4.43
CA GLU A 17 7.89 3.14 -3.45
C GLU A 17 6.48 2.57 -3.67
N LYS A 18 5.51 3.42 -3.98
CA LYS A 18 4.15 2.96 -4.31
C LYS A 18 4.15 2.11 -5.58
N GLN A 19 4.96 2.48 -6.57
CA GLN A 19 5.12 1.68 -7.79
C GLN A 19 5.73 0.31 -7.47
N GLN A 20 6.70 0.24 -6.58
CA GLN A 20 7.28 -1.03 -6.13
C GLN A 20 6.24 -1.91 -5.43
N MET A 21 5.38 -1.32 -4.61
CA MET A 21 4.29 -2.06 -3.96
C MET A 21 3.38 -2.71 -5.00
N ILE A 22 2.99 -1.95 -6.02
CA ILE A 22 2.14 -2.46 -7.10
C ILE A 22 2.83 -3.60 -7.84
N GLU A 23 4.09 -3.43 -8.22
CA GLU A 23 4.83 -4.44 -8.97
C GLU A 23 5.05 -5.71 -8.17
N LYS A 24 5.53 -5.59 -6.93
CA LYS A 24 5.87 -6.74 -6.09
C LYS A 24 4.64 -7.52 -5.65
N VAL A 25 3.56 -6.84 -5.30
CA VAL A 25 2.32 -7.51 -4.93
C VAL A 25 1.71 -8.21 -6.15
N THR A 26 1.75 -7.58 -7.31
CA THR A 26 1.33 -8.21 -8.56
C THR A 26 2.12 -9.49 -8.82
N ASP A 27 3.44 -9.44 -8.74
CA ASP A 27 4.30 -10.60 -8.96
C ASP A 27 4.00 -11.73 -7.98
N THR A 28 3.77 -11.40 -6.72
CA THR A 28 3.43 -12.40 -5.70
C THR A 28 2.10 -13.07 -6.00
N MET A 29 1.09 -12.29 -6.39
CA MET A 29 -0.21 -12.84 -6.76
C MET A 29 -0.09 -13.76 -7.99
N VAL A 30 0.69 -13.34 -8.98
CA VAL A 30 0.90 -14.12 -10.21
C VAL A 30 1.63 -15.43 -9.92
N GLU A 31 2.57 -15.46 -8.98
CA GLU A 31 3.21 -16.72 -8.55
C GLU A 31 2.19 -17.74 -8.07
N ILE A 32 1.13 -17.28 -7.42
CA ILE A 32 0.10 -18.15 -6.84
C ILE A 32 -0.91 -18.55 -7.91
N GLU A 33 -1.39 -17.61 -8.71
CA GLU A 33 -2.52 -17.82 -9.63
C GLU A 33 -2.11 -18.22 -11.04
N GLY A 34 -0.86 -18.01 -11.41
CA GLY A 34 -0.31 -18.32 -12.73
C GLY A 34 -0.12 -17.08 -13.60
N GLU A 35 0.86 -17.15 -14.49
CA GLU A 35 1.26 -16.02 -15.35
C GLU A 35 0.14 -15.55 -16.27
N ALA A 36 -0.76 -16.46 -16.69
CA ALA A 36 -1.89 -16.10 -17.54
C ALA A 36 -2.84 -15.10 -16.90
N MET A 37 -2.82 -14.99 -15.57
CA MET A 37 -3.68 -14.07 -14.82
C MET A 37 -3.10 -12.66 -14.67
N ARG A 38 -1.84 -12.46 -15.05
CA ARG A 38 -1.19 -11.14 -14.89
C ARG A 38 -2.01 -10.00 -15.50
N PRO A 39 -2.55 -10.10 -16.72
CA PRO A 39 -3.31 -8.99 -17.34
C PRO A 39 -4.59 -8.62 -16.60
N VAL A 40 -5.10 -9.48 -15.73
CA VAL A 40 -6.35 -9.25 -15.01
C VAL A 40 -6.15 -9.23 -13.49
N THR A 41 -4.90 -9.15 -13.04
CA THR A 41 -4.54 -8.98 -11.63
C THR A 41 -4.44 -7.50 -11.32
N TRP A 42 -5.25 -7.05 -10.39
CA TRP A 42 -5.33 -5.63 -10.01
C TRP A 42 -4.67 -5.41 -8.66
N VAL A 43 -3.83 -4.40 -8.59
CA VAL A 43 -3.26 -3.93 -7.32
C VAL A 43 -3.50 -2.43 -7.24
N ARG A 44 -4.08 -2.00 -6.14
CA ARG A 44 -4.40 -0.59 -5.94
C ARG A 44 -3.76 -0.09 -4.67
N VAL A 45 -3.11 1.08 -4.73
CA VAL A 45 -2.63 1.81 -3.56
C VAL A 45 -3.54 3.01 -3.34
N GLN A 46 -4.07 3.11 -2.12
CA GLN A 46 -4.94 4.21 -1.73
C GLN A 46 -4.31 4.96 -0.57
N GLU A 47 -4.13 6.27 -0.73
CA GLU A 47 -3.63 7.11 0.34
C GLU A 47 -4.78 7.65 1.18
N LEU A 48 -4.62 7.55 2.51
CA LEU A 48 -5.55 8.11 3.48
C LEU A 48 -4.95 9.38 4.06
N ALA A 49 -5.81 10.37 4.32
CA ALA A 49 -5.36 11.66 4.83
C ALA A 49 -4.72 11.55 6.22
N SER A 50 -3.71 12.38 6.47
CA SER A 50 -3.08 12.52 7.79
C SER A 50 -4.15 12.81 8.84
N GLY A 51 -4.11 12.07 9.95
CA GLY A 51 -5.09 12.22 11.03
C GLY A 51 -6.37 11.42 10.85
N GLU A 52 -6.55 10.73 9.72
CA GLU A 52 -7.71 9.88 9.47
C GLU A 52 -7.45 8.40 9.73
N TRP A 53 -6.31 8.08 10.33
CA TRP A 53 -5.90 6.73 10.66
C TRP A 53 -5.91 6.56 12.17
N GLY A 54 -6.81 5.73 12.68
CA GLY A 54 -6.96 5.53 14.12
C GLY A 54 -6.33 4.23 14.60
N ILE A 55 -5.54 4.32 15.68
CA ILE A 55 -4.98 3.15 16.37
C ILE A 55 -5.32 3.31 17.85
N GLY A 56 -6.06 2.35 18.40
CA GLY A 56 -6.44 2.41 19.82
C GLY A 56 -7.26 3.65 20.18
N GLY A 57 -8.00 4.20 19.22
CA GLY A 57 -8.77 5.41 19.41
C GLY A 57 -8.01 6.72 19.22
N GLN A 58 -6.72 6.63 18.88
CA GLN A 58 -5.90 7.82 18.62
C GLN A 58 -5.64 7.98 17.13
N ALA A 59 -5.88 9.19 16.62
CA ALA A 59 -5.61 9.53 15.24
C ALA A 59 -4.10 9.65 15.01
N MET A 60 -3.59 8.92 14.03
CA MET A 60 -2.19 8.98 13.62
C MET A 60 -2.02 9.97 12.48
N THR A 61 -1.00 10.81 12.59
CA THR A 61 -0.64 11.75 11.53
C THR A 61 0.49 11.16 10.68
N THR A 62 0.72 11.77 9.52
CA THR A 62 1.87 11.44 8.66
C THR A 62 3.17 11.58 9.45
N SER A 63 3.28 12.61 10.28
CA SER A 63 4.47 12.85 11.11
C SER A 63 4.69 11.70 12.11
N ASP A 64 3.62 11.22 12.73
CA ASP A 64 3.71 10.09 13.67
C ASP A 64 4.25 8.84 12.98
N VAL A 65 3.74 8.54 11.80
CA VAL A 65 4.17 7.36 11.04
C VAL A 65 5.62 7.50 10.58
N LYS A 66 6.03 8.67 10.11
CA LYS A 66 7.42 8.93 9.74
C LYS A 66 8.38 8.74 10.91
N SER A 67 7.97 9.10 12.11
CA SER A 67 8.77 8.89 13.31
C SER A 67 9.03 7.42 13.58
N LEU A 68 8.08 6.55 13.26
CA LEU A 68 8.24 5.10 13.40
C LEU A 68 9.23 4.52 12.40
N THR A 69 9.29 5.10 11.20
CA THR A 69 10.18 4.60 10.14
C THR A 69 11.57 5.20 10.19
N ALA A 70 11.75 6.31 10.89
CA ALA A 70 13.02 7.01 11.01
C ALA A 70 13.95 6.41 12.06
N GLY A 71 13.44 5.53 12.89
CA GLY A 71 14.17 4.94 14.02
C GLY A 71 15.08 3.77 13.68
#